data_0e078448bb8f76592cf300129f3561bd
#
_entry.id   0e078448bb8f76592cf300129f3561bd
#
_cell.length_a   1.000
_cell.length_b   1.000
_cell.length_c   1.000
_cell.angle_alpha   90.00
_cell.angle_beta   90.00
_cell.angle_gamma   90.00
#
_symmetry.space_group_name_H-M   'P 1'
#
loop_
_entity.id
_entity.type
_entity.pdbx_description
1 polymer ?
#
loop_
_entity_poly.entity_id
_entity_poly.type
_entity_poly.pdbx_seq_one_letter_code
_entity_poly.pdbx_strand_id
1 'polypeptide(L)'
;FYVEDFYLFIYFISLVAIFFIFFNFNYNYSSIFFSLVSSISNIGISLNDTPSNLYFIFLVLVIIGGSFFSTSSGLRFLKLYSLIKFSINELLSHSRPKHLYINKFYFSDTNIERSDLYKYFLSVLIFVISLFIVWFLLTISNIEIEAAFKLAILTLMNTVNSSMYNLSDISFFNMSFITKLILIIFMIIGRVELLTVLILCKKFLFKK
;
A
#
# COMPACT_ATOMS: atom_id res chain seq x y z
N PHE A 1 -9.81 -14.40 -17.13
CA PHE A 1 -8.68 -13.53 -16.75
C PHE A 1 -9.20 -12.12 -16.66
N TYR A 2 -9.22 -11.55 -15.47
CA TYR A 2 -9.53 -10.14 -15.29
C TYR A 2 -8.40 -9.30 -15.87
N VAL A 3 -8.74 -8.28 -16.62
CA VAL A 3 -7.76 -7.36 -17.25
C VAL A 3 -6.87 -6.72 -16.21
N GLU A 4 -7.37 -6.53 -14.99
CA GLU A 4 -6.61 -6.05 -13.82
C GLU A 4 -5.42 -6.95 -13.47
N ASP A 5 -5.64 -8.27 -13.40
CA ASP A 5 -4.59 -9.24 -13.06
C ASP A 5 -3.47 -9.24 -14.09
N PHE A 6 -3.82 -9.03 -15.37
CA PHE A 6 -2.84 -8.90 -16.45
C PHE A 6 -1.95 -7.65 -16.29
N TYR A 7 -2.53 -6.49 -15.96
CA TYR A 7 -1.74 -5.28 -15.73
C TYR A 7 -0.90 -5.36 -14.44
N LEU A 8 -1.41 -6.00 -13.40
CA LEU A 8 -0.66 -6.26 -12.19
C LEU A 8 0.53 -7.19 -12.47
N PHE A 9 0.34 -8.21 -13.31
CA PHE A 9 1.41 -9.10 -13.74
C PHE A 9 2.49 -8.36 -14.57
N ILE A 10 2.08 -7.47 -15.49
CA ILE A 10 3.02 -6.62 -16.23
C ILE A 10 3.79 -5.69 -15.26
N TYR A 11 3.09 -5.10 -14.30
CA TYR A 11 3.71 -4.27 -13.26
C TYR A 11 4.76 -5.07 -12.48
N PHE A 12 4.42 -6.28 -12.04
CA PHE A 12 5.35 -7.16 -11.34
C PHE A 12 6.58 -7.49 -12.19
N ILE A 13 6.40 -7.92 -13.45
CA ILE A 13 7.51 -8.23 -14.36
C ILE A 13 8.38 -7.00 -14.60
N SER A 14 7.78 -5.83 -14.81
CA SER A 14 8.53 -4.59 -15.02
C SER A 14 9.38 -4.21 -13.81
N LEU A 15 8.87 -4.38 -12.60
CA LEU A 15 9.62 -4.16 -11.37
C LEU A 15 10.79 -5.13 -11.24
N VAL A 16 10.55 -6.42 -11.44
CA VAL A 16 11.61 -7.43 -11.42
C VAL A 16 12.70 -7.09 -12.44
N ALA A 17 12.33 -6.75 -13.66
CA ALA A 17 13.29 -6.37 -14.71
C ALA A 17 14.10 -5.12 -14.32
N ILE A 18 13.45 -4.08 -13.79
CA ILE A 18 14.13 -2.87 -13.30
C ILE A 18 15.13 -3.22 -12.19
N PHE A 19 14.72 -4.04 -11.23
CA PHE A 19 15.62 -4.46 -10.16
C PHE A 19 16.83 -5.22 -10.69
N PHE A 20 16.66 -6.16 -11.64
CA PHE A 20 17.78 -6.89 -12.22
C PHE A 20 18.72 -6.04 -13.07
N ILE A 21 18.22 -4.98 -13.72
CA ILE A 21 19.04 -4.06 -14.54
C ILE A 21 19.85 -3.09 -13.67
N PHE A 22 19.23 -2.53 -12.62
CA PHE A 22 19.85 -1.48 -11.83
C PHE A 22 20.68 -1.97 -10.65
N PHE A 23 20.42 -3.20 -10.16
CA PHE A 23 21.16 -3.74 -9.05
C PHE A 23 22.40 -4.51 -9.50
N ASN A 24 23.55 -3.88 -9.36
CA ASN A 24 24.87 -4.48 -9.58
C ASN A 24 25.11 -5.66 -8.64
N PHE A 25 25.72 -6.67 -9.17
CA PHE A 25 26.12 -8.01 -8.81
C PHE A 25 26.65 -8.34 -7.39
N ASN A 26 26.53 -7.43 -6.42
CA ASN A 26 27.12 -7.62 -5.09
C ASN A 26 26.20 -8.31 -4.05
N TYR A 27 24.97 -8.63 -4.42
CA TYR A 27 23.99 -9.24 -3.52
C TYR A 27 23.42 -10.54 -4.11
N ASN A 28 22.95 -11.42 -3.22
CA ASN A 28 22.30 -12.65 -3.62
C ASN A 28 20.96 -12.35 -4.34
N TYR A 29 20.88 -12.61 -5.63
CA TYR A 29 19.67 -12.40 -6.44
C TYR A 29 18.43 -13.04 -5.85
N SER A 30 18.57 -14.24 -5.27
CA SER A 30 17.45 -14.96 -4.65
C SER A 30 16.85 -14.20 -3.47
N SER A 31 17.68 -13.58 -2.63
CA SER A 31 17.19 -12.80 -1.46
C SER A 31 16.46 -11.54 -1.88
N ILE A 32 16.98 -10.82 -2.88
CA ILE A 32 16.33 -9.61 -3.42
C ILE A 32 15.01 -9.96 -4.08
N PHE A 33 14.99 -10.99 -4.94
CA PHE A 33 13.77 -11.44 -5.60
C PHE A 33 12.71 -11.86 -4.58
N PHE A 34 13.10 -12.64 -3.57
CA PHE A 34 12.19 -13.07 -2.52
C PHE A 34 11.62 -11.90 -1.72
N SER A 35 12.45 -10.92 -1.36
CA SER A 35 12.02 -9.71 -0.65
C SER A 35 11.09 -8.83 -1.49
N LEU A 36 11.33 -8.75 -2.80
CA LEU A 36 10.48 -8.03 -3.74
C LEU A 36 9.09 -8.69 -3.85
N VAL A 37 9.05 -10.01 -4.04
CA VAL A 37 7.78 -10.77 -4.08
C VAL A 37 7.03 -10.63 -2.76
N SER A 38 7.74 -10.75 -1.63
CA SER A 38 7.18 -10.61 -0.29
C SER A 38 6.59 -9.21 -0.04
N SER A 39 7.24 -8.15 -0.54
CA SER A 39 6.75 -6.77 -0.42
C SER A 39 5.48 -6.55 -1.23
N ILE A 40 5.46 -6.98 -2.49
CA ILE A 40 4.30 -6.78 -3.38
C ILE A 40 3.10 -7.62 -2.93
N SER A 41 3.34 -8.82 -2.40
CA SER A 41 2.27 -9.70 -1.90
C SER A 41 1.85 -9.42 -0.47
N ASN A 42 2.50 -8.47 0.22
CA ASN A 42 2.26 -8.14 1.63
C ASN A 42 2.35 -9.35 2.58
N ILE A 43 3.29 -10.27 2.31
CA ILE A 43 3.51 -11.45 3.16
C ILE A 43 4.39 -11.11 4.37
N GLY A 44 5.38 -10.24 4.18
CA GLY A 44 6.27 -9.80 5.26
C GLY A 44 7.34 -10.82 5.65
N ILE A 45 7.70 -11.75 4.78
CA ILE A 45 8.78 -12.73 5.01
C ILE A 45 10.03 -12.25 4.27
N SER A 46 11.19 -12.34 4.91
CA SER A 46 12.49 -12.00 4.30
C SER A 46 13.52 -13.08 4.59
N LEU A 47 14.49 -13.20 3.70
CA LEU A 47 15.72 -13.92 3.95
C LEU A 47 16.70 -12.98 4.67
N ASN A 48 17.59 -13.53 5.49
CA ASN A 48 18.49 -12.75 6.39
C ASN A 48 19.45 -11.79 5.67
N ASP A 49 19.67 -11.97 4.37
CA ASP A 49 20.66 -11.22 3.57
C ASP A 49 20.04 -10.05 2.78
N THR A 50 18.96 -9.45 3.26
CA THR A 50 18.34 -8.31 2.56
C THR A 50 19.20 -7.05 2.74
N PRO A 51 19.56 -6.34 1.64
CA PRO A 51 20.36 -5.12 1.73
C PRO A 51 19.59 -4.03 2.46
N SER A 52 20.19 -3.46 3.50
CA SER A 52 19.60 -2.38 4.29
C SER A 52 19.28 -1.13 3.46
N ASN A 53 20.01 -0.89 2.36
CA ASN A 53 19.79 0.27 1.48
C ASN A 53 18.50 0.21 0.69
N LEU A 54 17.87 -0.98 0.56
CA LEU A 54 16.66 -1.19 -0.24
C LEU A 54 15.37 -1.09 0.56
N TYR A 55 15.46 -0.95 1.89
CA TYR A 55 14.27 -0.95 2.75
C TYR A 55 13.21 0.07 2.33
N PHE A 56 13.64 1.25 1.87
CA PHE A 56 12.72 2.31 1.46
C PHE A 56 11.92 1.90 0.21
N ILE A 57 12.57 1.26 -0.76
CA ILE A 57 11.91 0.79 -1.98
C ILE A 57 10.91 -0.31 -1.64
N PHE A 58 11.30 -1.28 -0.81
CA PHE A 58 10.39 -2.32 -0.35
C PHE A 58 9.19 -1.75 0.42
N LEU A 59 9.41 -0.71 1.23
CA LEU A 59 8.35 -0.04 1.97
C LEU A 59 7.36 0.67 1.04
N VAL A 60 7.82 1.31 -0.04
CA VAL A 60 6.95 1.90 -1.07
C VAL A 60 6.16 0.81 -1.80
N LEU A 61 6.79 -0.33 -2.12
CA LEU A 61 6.12 -1.45 -2.79
C LEU A 61 5.02 -2.07 -1.93
N VAL A 62 5.21 -2.13 -0.62
CA VAL A 62 4.20 -2.63 0.33
C VAL A 62 2.92 -1.78 0.30
N ILE A 63 3.02 -0.45 0.08
CA ILE A 63 1.85 0.44 0.01
C ILE A 63 0.95 0.10 -1.17
N ILE A 64 1.52 -0.38 -2.28
CA ILE A 64 0.77 -0.79 -3.46
C ILE A 64 0.26 -2.22 -3.23
N GLY A 65 -0.97 -2.34 -2.78
CA GLY A 65 -1.60 -3.64 -2.52
C GLY A 65 -1.84 -4.46 -3.79
N GLY A 66 -2.21 -5.73 -3.60
CA GLY A 66 -2.52 -6.66 -4.68
C GLY A 66 -3.79 -6.34 -5.48
N SER A 67 -4.25 -7.33 -6.28
CA SER A 67 -5.45 -7.24 -7.09
C SER A 67 -6.73 -7.10 -6.25
N PHE A 68 -7.84 -6.76 -6.91
CA PHE A 68 -9.14 -6.57 -6.25
C PHE A 68 -9.60 -7.78 -5.43
N PHE A 69 -9.32 -8.99 -5.90
CA PHE A 69 -9.65 -10.25 -5.23
C PHE A 69 -8.57 -10.75 -4.27
N SER A 70 -7.44 -10.04 -4.18
CA SER A 70 -6.37 -10.39 -3.23
C SER A 70 -6.81 -10.07 -1.79
N THR A 71 -6.41 -10.92 -0.87
CA THR A 71 -6.55 -10.69 0.58
C THR A 71 -5.49 -9.74 1.13
N SER A 72 -4.63 -9.16 0.27
CA SER A 72 -3.60 -8.21 0.68
C SER A 72 -4.24 -6.95 1.25
N SER A 73 -3.62 -6.42 2.29
CA SER A 73 -3.97 -5.13 2.89
C SER A 73 -3.55 -3.98 1.96
N GLY A 74 -3.99 -2.77 2.27
CA GLY A 74 -3.48 -1.56 1.65
C GLY A 74 -4.31 -1.00 0.51
N LEU A 75 -3.67 -0.12 -0.25
CA LEU A 75 -4.30 0.53 -1.41
C LEU A 75 -4.27 -0.43 -2.59
N ARG A 76 -5.44 -0.92 -3.00
CA ARG A 76 -5.55 -1.84 -4.14
C ARG A 76 -5.00 -1.20 -5.41
N PHE A 77 -4.27 -1.98 -6.19
CA PHE A 77 -3.65 -1.55 -7.45
C PHE A 77 -4.63 -0.83 -8.39
N LEU A 78 -5.83 -1.39 -8.56
CA LEU A 78 -6.89 -0.81 -9.41
C LEU A 78 -7.28 0.61 -8.99
N LYS A 79 -7.39 0.88 -7.67
CA LYS A 79 -7.75 2.21 -7.17
C LYS A 79 -6.68 3.24 -7.48
N LEU A 80 -5.40 2.89 -7.24
CA LEU A 80 -4.27 3.77 -7.55
C LEU A 80 -4.13 4.01 -9.05
N TYR A 81 -4.20 2.95 -9.84
CA TYR A 81 -4.13 3.05 -11.29
C TYR A 81 -5.25 3.93 -11.87
N SER A 82 -6.49 3.71 -11.44
CA SER A 82 -7.65 4.48 -11.90
C SER A 82 -7.51 5.95 -11.56
N LEU A 83 -7.03 6.29 -10.35
CA LEU A 83 -6.80 7.67 -9.94
C LEU A 83 -5.69 8.34 -10.73
N ILE A 84 -4.55 7.65 -10.93
CA ILE A 84 -3.42 8.18 -11.71
C ILE A 84 -3.87 8.43 -13.15
N LYS A 85 -4.55 7.47 -13.76
CA LYS A 85 -5.05 7.59 -15.13
C LYS A 85 -6.06 8.72 -15.27
N PHE A 86 -6.99 8.84 -14.30
CA PHE A 86 -7.95 9.94 -14.28
C PHE A 86 -7.23 11.30 -14.16
N SER A 87 -6.27 11.42 -13.24
CA SER A 87 -5.50 12.66 -13.07
C SER A 87 -4.75 13.05 -14.33
N ILE A 88 -4.09 12.09 -15.00
CA ILE A 88 -3.38 12.34 -16.26
C ILE A 88 -4.37 12.76 -17.34
N ASN A 89 -5.52 12.08 -17.45
CA ASN A 89 -6.55 12.42 -18.42
C ASN A 89 -7.13 13.81 -18.17
N GLU A 90 -7.36 14.20 -16.94
CA GLU A 90 -7.86 15.53 -16.58
C GLU A 90 -6.84 16.62 -16.96
N LEU A 91 -5.56 16.39 -16.67
CA LEU A 91 -4.48 17.30 -17.10
C LEU A 91 -4.42 17.44 -18.63
N LEU A 92 -4.52 16.33 -19.35
CA LEU A 92 -4.53 16.35 -20.82
C LEU A 92 -5.79 16.99 -21.40
N SER A 93 -6.94 16.89 -20.71
CA SER A 93 -8.19 17.51 -21.15
C SER A 93 -8.14 19.04 -21.16
N HIS A 94 -7.32 19.63 -20.29
CA HIS A 94 -7.09 21.09 -20.28
C HIS A 94 -6.32 21.57 -21.52
N SER A 95 -5.56 20.69 -22.17
CA SER A 95 -4.75 21.00 -23.36
C SER A 95 -5.46 20.64 -24.67
N ARG A 96 -6.62 19.95 -24.65
CA ARG A 96 -7.31 19.47 -25.87
C ARG A 96 -8.77 19.91 -25.87
N PRO A 97 -9.37 20.15 -27.05
CA PRO A 97 -10.78 20.50 -27.17
C PRO A 97 -11.67 19.37 -26.65
N LYS A 98 -12.66 19.72 -25.82
CA LYS A 98 -13.52 18.80 -25.04
C LYS A 98 -14.28 17.76 -25.88
N HIS A 99 -14.48 18.01 -27.19
CA HIS A 99 -15.23 17.14 -28.09
C HIS A 99 -14.51 15.86 -28.52
N LEU A 100 -13.18 15.75 -28.28
CA LEU A 100 -12.36 14.62 -28.71
C LEU A 100 -11.97 13.69 -27.57
N TYR A 101 -12.43 13.96 -26.35
CA TYR A 101 -11.98 13.23 -25.17
C TYR A 101 -13.04 12.25 -24.69
N ILE A 102 -12.89 10.97 -25.07
CA ILE A 102 -13.70 9.88 -24.52
C ILE A 102 -12.84 9.22 -23.43
N ASN A 103 -13.25 9.37 -22.16
CA ASN A 103 -12.66 8.67 -21.02
C ASN A 103 -12.98 7.17 -21.08
N LYS A 104 -12.31 6.44 -21.97
CA LYS A 104 -12.40 4.98 -21.97
C LYS A 104 -11.36 4.41 -21.00
N PHE A 105 -11.84 3.79 -19.94
CA PHE A 105 -10.99 2.97 -19.07
C PHE A 105 -10.90 1.58 -19.70
N TYR A 106 -9.69 1.14 -20.03
CA TYR A 106 -9.44 -0.16 -20.68
C TYR A 106 -9.63 -1.37 -19.75
N PHE A 107 -9.92 -1.16 -18.45
CA PHE A 107 -10.01 -2.24 -17.46
C PHE A 107 -11.32 -2.99 -17.40
N SER A 108 -12.38 -2.43 -17.90
CA SER A 108 -13.68 -3.09 -17.97
C SER A 108 -14.42 -2.53 -19.16
N ASP A 109 -15.26 -3.38 -19.76
CA ASP A 109 -16.31 -2.92 -20.68
C ASP A 109 -17.33 -2.02 -19.96
N THR A 110 -17.22 -1.91 -18.63
CA THR A 110 -17.99 -1.01 -17.79
C THR A 110 -17.26 0.32 -17.62
N ASN A 111 -17.88 1.40 -18.04
CA ASN A 111 -17.40 2.75 -17.77
C ASN A 111 -17.34 2.96 -16.25
N ILE A 112 -16.15 3.22 -15.71
CA ILE A 112 -16.03 3.62 -14.30
C ILE A 112 -16.77 4.94 -14.15
N GLU A 113 -17.82 4.94 -13.35
CA GLU A 113 -18.59 6.14 -13.08
C GLU A 113 -17.76 7.13 -12.26
N ARG A 114 -18.03 8.42 -12.41
CA ARG A 114 -17.39 9.46 -11.59
C ARG A 114 -17.62 9.24 -10.10
N SER A 115 -18.74 8.64 -9.72
CA SER A 115 -19.07 8.25 -8.34
C SER A 115 -18.06 7.28 -7.74
N ASP A 116 -17.53 6.34 -8.54
CA ASP A 116 -16.54 5.35 -8.07
C ASP A 116 -15.14 5.96 -7.93
N LEU A 117 -14.80 6.91 -8.80
CA LEU A 117 -13.55 7.67 -8.66
C LEU A 117 -13.51 8.48 -7.36
N TYR A 118 -14.62 9.10 -6.96
CA TYR A 118 -14.70 9.76 -5.64
C TYR A 118 -14.51 8.79 -4.47
N LYS A 119 -15.06 7.58 -4.55
CA LYS A 119 -14.85 6.54 -3.52
C LYS A 119 -13.38 6.12 -3.47
N TYR A 120 -12.71 5.99 -4.63
CA TYR A 120 -11.28 5.65 -4.69
C TYR A 120 -10.42 6.77 -4.10
N PHE A 121 -10.70 8.02 -4.46
CA PHE A 121 -10.01 9.17 -3.88
C PHE A 121 -10.20 9.23 -2.36
N LEU A 122 -11.42 9.07 -1.88
CA LEU A 122 -11.73 9.03 -0.45
C LEU A 122 -10.98 7.88 0.26
N SER A 123 -10.90 6.71 -0.35
CA SER A 123 -10.16 5.57 0.19
C SER A 123 -8.66 5.90 0.39
N VAL A 124 -8.02 6.55 -0.60
CA VAL A 124 -6.62 6.97 -0.50
C VAL A 124 -6.44 8.04 0.57
N LEU A 125 -7.34 9.04 0.62
CA LEU A 125 -7.27 10.11 1.60
C LEU A 125 -7.40 9.57 3.02
N ILE A 126 -8.35 8.67 3.27
CA ILE A 126 -8.54 8.02 4.57
C ILE A 126 -7.30 7.21 4.95
N PHE A 127 -6.69 6.49 3.98
CA PHE A 127 -5.46 5.76 4.23
C PHE A 127 -4.33 6.69 4.70
N VAL A 128 -4.13 7.80 4.03
CA VAL A 128 -3.11 8.81 4.40
C VAL A 128 -3.39 9.37 5.80
N ILE A 129 -4.63 9.75 6.09
CA ILE A 129 -5.02 10.25 7.43
C ILE A 129 -4.75 9.19 8.50
N SER A 130 -5.14 7.93 8.27
CA SER A 130 -4.91 6.86 9.24
C SER A 130 -3.43 6.58 9.47
N LEU A 131 -2.61 6.70 8.43
CA LEU A 131 -1.16 6.57 8.53
C LEU A 131 -0.59 7.64 9.47
N PHE A 132 -1.00 8.90 9.30
CA PHE A 132 -0.56 9.99 10.19
C PHE A 132 -1.05 9.78 11.63
N ILE A 133 -2.26 9.29 11.84
CA ILE A 133 -2.78 8.98 13.17
C ILE A 133 -1.94 7.90 13.85
N VAL A 134 -1.67 6.78 13.17
CA VAL A 134 -0.85 5.70 13.71
C VAL A 134 0.56 6.17 14.02
N TRP A 135 1.18 6.89 13.07
CA TRP A 135 2.50 7.45 13.24
C TRP A 135 2.58 8.35 14.48
N PHE A 136 1.63 9.27 14.65
CA PHE A 136 1.56 10.17 15.80
C PHE A 136 1.39 9.40 17.12
N LEU A 137 0.51 8.40 17.17
CA LEU A 137 0.29 7.57 18.35
C LEU A 137 1.55 6.77 18.74
N LEU A 138 2.29 6.24 17.76
CA LEU A 138 3.53 5.52 17.98
C LEU A 138 4.65 6.44 18.47
N THR A 139 4.73 7.66 17.95
CA THR A 139 5.71 8.67 18.39
C THR A 139 5.45 9.09 19.84
N ILE A 140 4.19 9.27 20.25
CA ILE A 140 3.84 9.52 21.66
C ILE A 140 4.25 8.36 22.56
N SER A 141 4.27 7.14 22.02
CA SER A 141 4.71 5.94 22.76
C SER A 141 6.24 5.82 22.89
N ASN A 142 7.00 6.89 22.66
CA ASN A 142 8.46 6.98 22.73
C ASN A 142 9.21 6.08 21.72
N ILE A 143 8.62 5.80 20.56
CA ILE A 143 9.31 5.16 19.45
C ILE A 143 9.97 6.26 18.60
N GLU A 144 11.19 6.01 18.13
CA GLU A 144 11.92 6.93 17.24
C GLU A 144 11.07 7.28 16.00
N ILE A 145 11.09 8.54 15.58
CA ILE A 145 10.22 9.09 14.52
C ILE A 145 10.30 8.30 13.23
N GLU A 146 11.51 7.93 12.79
CA GLU A 146 11.70 7.15 11.56
C GLU A 146 11.16 5.73 11.72
N ALA A 147 11.48 5.07 12.82
CA ALA A 147 11.01 3.73 13.13
C ALA A 147 9.47 3.70 13.31
N ALA A 148 8.89 4.72 13.94
CA ALA A 148 7.45 4.87 14.10
C ALA A 148 6.74 5.03 12.75
N PHE A 149 7.31 5.78 11.80
CA PHE A 149 6.75 5.94 10.45
C PHE A 149 6.77 4.62 9.68
N LYS A 150 7.91 3.92 9.66
CA LYS A 150 8.02 2.59 9.05
C LYS A 150 7.00 1.62 9.65
N LEU A 151 6.94 1.57 10.98
CA LEU A 151 6.04 0.69 11.70
C LEU A 151 4.57 1.03 11.43
N ALA A 152 4.21 2.31 11.30
CA ALA A 152 2.85 2.74 10.95
C ALA A 152 2.42 2.20 9.57
N ILE A 153 3.28 2.33 8.55
CA ILE A 153 3.01 1.78 7.21
C ILE A 153 2.82 0.27 7.31
N LEU A 154 3.78 -0.43 7.92
CA LEU A 154 3.76 -1.90 8.01
C LEU A 154 2.57 -2.42 8.80
N THR A 155 2.13 -1.69 9.82
CA THR A 155 0.94 -2.01 10.61
C THR A 155 -0.33 -1.94 9.76
N LEU A 156 -0.51 -0.86 9.00
CA LEU A 156 -1.67 -0.72 8.12
C LEU A 156 -1.67 -1.73 6.98
N MET A 157 -0.49 -2.16 6.54
CA MET A 157 -0.32 -3.16 5.46
C MET A 157 -0.29 -4.61 5.96
N ASN A 158 -0.31 -4.83 7.29
CA ASN A 158 -0.19 -6.16 7.91
C ASN A 158 1.09 -6.94 7.54
N THR A 159 2.19 -6.25 7.30
CA THR A 159 3.45 -6.81 6.86
C THR A 159 4.60 -6.54 7.82
N VAL A 160 4.33 -6.55 9.11
CA VAL A 160 5.35 -6.21 10.13
C VAL A 160 6.48 -7.25 10.11
N ASN A 161 7.62 -6.84 9.57
CA ASN A 161 8.87 -7.60 9.58
C ASN A 161 10.03 -6.66 9.97
N SER A 162 10.75 -7.00 11.02
CA SER A 162 11.81 -6.16 11.56
C SER A 162 13.08 -6.16 10.69
N SER A 163 13.46 -7.31 10.13
CA SER A 163 14.74 -7.44 9.40
C SER A 163 14.72 -6.75 8.04
N MET A 164 13.65 -6.90 7.28
CA MET A 164 13.54 -6.39 5.92
C MET A 164 13.45 -4.86 5.85
N TYR A 165 12.89 -4.22 6.87
CA TYR A 165 12.62 -2.78 6.89
C TYR A 165 13.55 -1.99 7.83
N ASN A 166 14.67 -2.61 8.23
CA ASN A 166 15.64 -2.00 9.15
C ASN A 166 14.98 -1.53 10.46
N LEU A 167 14.23 -2.44 11.09
CA LEU A 167 13.59 -2.26 12.39
C LEU A 167 14.18 -3.21 13.45
N SER A 168 15.46 -3.62 13.28
CA SER A 168 16.15 -4.56 14.16
C SER A 168 16.21 -4.09 15.61
N ASP A 169 16.23 -2.79 15.82
CA ASP A 169 16.35 -2.17 17.14
C ASP A 169 15.03 -2.18 17.92
N ILE A 170 13.93 -2.52 17.26
CA ILE A 170 12.62 -2.58 17.88
C ILE A 170 12.35 -3.99 18.41
N SER A 171 12.43 -4.16 19.73
CA SER A 171 11.96 -5.37 20.39
C SER A 171 10.47 -5.26 20.70
N PHE A 172 9.63 -5.92 19.92
CA PHE A 172 8.17 -5.96 20.14
C PHE A 172 7.80 -6.53 21.53
N PHE A 173 8.69 -7.35 22.11
CA PHE A 173 8.48 -7.91 23.43
C PHE A 173 8.47 -6.82 24.50
N ASN A 174 9.36 -5.84 24.40
CA ASN A 174 9.56 -4.77 25.41
C ASN A 174 8.61 -3.58 25.21
N MET A 175 7.78 -3.57 24.16
CA MET A 175 6.82 -2.49 23.94
C MET A 175 5.75 -2.45 25.04
N SER A 176 5.29 -1.22 25.34
CA SER A 176 4.19 -1.01 26.29
C SER A 176 2.91 -1.71 25.81
N PHE A 177 2.06 -2.08 26.77
CA PHE A 177 0.77 -2.71 26.45
C PHE A 177 -0.10 -1.84 25.54
N ILE A 178 -0.10 -0.53 25.76
CA ILE A 178 -0.87 0.44 24.95
C ILE A 178 -0.37 0.44 23.50
N THR A 179 0.93 0.45 23.28
CA THR A 179 1.53 0.41 21.93
C THR A 179 1.12 -0.88 21.19
N LYS A 180 1.20 -2.03 21.88
CA LYS A 180 0.76 -3.31 21.28
C LYS A 180 -0.72 -3.28 20.89
N LEU A 181 -1.56 -2.70 21.74
CA LEU A 181 -2.99 -2.58 21.49
C LEU A 181 -3.27 -1.69 20.27
N ILE A 182 -2.59 -0.55 20.15
CA ILE A 182 -2.66 0.33 18.98
C ILE A 182 -2.30 -0.45 17.70
N LEU A 183 -1.17 -1.17 17.71
CA LEU A 183 -0.75 -1.95 16.55
C LEU A 183 -1.80 -3.00 16.16
N ILE A 184 -2.34 -3.76 17.11
CA ILE A 184 -3.36 -4.78 16.84
C ILE A 184 -4.63 -4.17 16.24
N ILE A 185 -5.15 -3.08 16.80
CA ILE A 185 -6.35 -2.42 16.30
C ILE A 185 -6.14 -1.96 14.85
N PHE A 186 -5.03 -1.27 14.57
CA PHE A 186 -4.78 -0.75 13.23
C PHE A 186 -4.42 -1.83 12.22
N MET A 187 -3.85 -2.96 12.62
CA MET A 187 -3.70 -4.14 11.77
C MET A 187 -5.05 -4.70 11.34
N ILE A 188 -6.01 -4.82 12.26
CA ILE A 188 -7.36 -5.29 11.94
C ILE A 188 -8.07 -4.30 10.99
N ILE A 189 -8.00 -3.01 11.29
CA ILE A 189 -8.60 -1.95 10.48
C ILE A 189 -7.97 -1.90 9.07
N GLY A 190 -6.66 -2.04 8.97
CA GLY A 190 -5.94 -2.05 7.68
C GLY A 190 -6.36 -3.19 6.77
N ARG A 191 -6.70 -4.35 7.35
CA ARG A 191 -7.10 -5.54 6.58
C ARG A 191 -8.51 -5.44 6.00
N VAL A 192 -9.44 -4.79 6.72
CA VAL A 192 -10.87 -4.72 6.32
C VAL A 192 -11.16 -3.58 5.33
N GLU A 193 -10.20 -2.85 4.88
CA GLU A 193 -10.32 -1.53 4.22
C GLU A 193 -10.89 -0.45 5.15
N LEU A 194 -10.09 0.56 5.41
CA LEU A 194 -10.43 1.69 6.27
C LEU A 194 -11.77 2.36 5.93
N LEU A 195 -12.11 2.43 4.64
CA LEU A 195 -13.37 3.02 4.19
C LEU A 195 -14.58 2.20 4.64
N THR A 196 -14.52 0.88 4.56
CA THR A 196 -15.62 -0.01 4.97
C THR A 196 -15.82 0.05 6.49
N VAL A 197 -14.74 0.13 7.27
CA VAL A 197 -14.81 0.30 8.73
C VAL A 197 -15.51 1.62 9.08
N LEU A 198 -15.16 2.73 8.42
CA LEU A 198 -15.82 4.01 8.65
C LEU A 198 -17.30 4.01 8.30
N ILE A 199 -17.68 3.35 7.20
CA ILE A 199 -19.11 3.19 6.81
C ILE A 199 -19.85 2.37 7.88
N LEU A 200 -19.24 1.29 8.38
CA LEU A 200 -19.81 0.49 9.46
C LEU A 200 -19.97 1.32 10.74
N CYS A 201 -18.92 2.04 11.16
CA CYS A 201 -18.99 2.93 12.32
C CYS A 201 -20.08 3.98 12.18
N LYS A 202 -20.20 4.61 10.98
CA LYS A 202 -21.28 5.55 10.70
C LYS A 202 -22.65 4.90 10.87
N LYS A 203 -22.85 3.68 10.35
CA LYS A 203 -24.12 2.96 10.44
C LYS A 203 -24.48 2.59 11.88
N PHE A 204 -23.49 2.28 12.72
CA PHE A 204 -23.71 1.95 14.14
C PHE A 204 -23.96 3.19 15.01
N LEU A 205 -23.18 4.26 14.78
CA LEU A 205 -23.27 5.49 15.60
C LEU A 205 -24.45 6.37 15.23
N PHE A 206 -24.79 6.43 13.94
CA PHE A 206 -25.86 7.29 13.41
C PHE A 206 -27.03 6.45 12.89
N LYS A 207 -27.48 5.48 13.70
CA LYS A 207 -28.64 4.67 13.39
C LYS A 207 -29.86 5.55 13.12
N LYS A 208 -30.06 5.92 11.83
CA LYS A 208 -31.30 6.43 11.26
C LYS A 208 -31.71 5.52 10.14
#